data_cc06c34d9bdcaa677790ad7ddfd3dc3b
#
_entry.id   cc06c34d9bdcaa677790ad7ddfd3dc3b
#
_cell.length_a   1.000
_cell.length_b   1.000
_cell.length_c   1.000
_cell.angle_alpha   90.00
_cell.angle_beta   90.00
_cell.angle_gamma   90.00
#
_symmetry.space_group_name_H-M   'P 1'
#
loop_
_entity.id
_entity.type
_entity.pdbx_description
1 polymer ?
#
loop_
_entity_poly.entity_id
_entity_poly.type
_entity_poly.pdbx_seq_one_letter_code
_entity_poly.pdbx_strand_id
1 'polypeptide(L)'
;QEIDLQQGHREQSVGRCTAHEWVLALEDTTDLNYQDHPSKTGIGQLGGMYDCKGISIHSALLVSPQGEPLGVLGQHIWAPSSSGRQKRARDYSIEEKESYKWLLLLKQIEENFPSSERTVIIVADREADFYEHLEVIQWFAMY
;
A
#
# COMPACT_ATOMS: atom_id res chain seq x y z
N GLN A 1 -23.35 2.55 -1.08
CA GLN A 1 -22.42 1.63 -1.75
C GLN A 1 -21.28 2.48 -2.27
N GLU A 2 -20.11 2.35 -1.66
CA GLU A 2 -18.91 3.02 -2.12
C GLU A 2 -18.49 2.34 -3.42
N ILE A 3 -18.41 3.11 -4.51
CA ILE A 3 -17.96 2.57 -5.79
C ILE A 3 -16.44 2.45 -5.71
N ASP A 4 -15.91 1.24 -5.85
CA ASP A 4 -14.46 1.05 -5.97
C ASP A 4 -13.98 1.58 -7.32
N LEU A 5 -13.58 2.85 -7.33
CA LEU A 5 -13.06 3.51 -8.53
C LEU A 5 -11.74 2.91 -9.01
N GLN A 6 -11.05 2.14 -8.17
CA GLN A 6 -9.77 1.51 -8.52
C GLN A 6 -9.96 0.15 -9.22
N GLN A 7 -11.15 -0.46 -9.12
CA GLN A 7 -11.38 -1.82 -9.62
C GLN A 7 -11.01 -1.97 -11.10
N GLY A 8 -11.50 -1.09 -11.97
CA GLY A 8 -11.22 -1.19 -13.41
C GLY A 8 -9.74 -1.04 -13.75
N HIS A 9 -8.99 -0.19 -13.01
CA HIS A 9 -7.55 -0.05 -13.15
C HIS A 9 -6.82 -1.30 -12.67
N ARG A 10 -7.25 -1.88 -11.55
CA ARG A 10 -6.70 -3.11 -10.98
C ARG A 10 -6.85 -4.27 -11.95
N GLU A 11 -8.05 -4.50 -12.47
CA GLU A 11 -8.35 -5.56 -13.43
C GLU A 11 -7.47 -5.45 -14.69
N GLN A 12 -7.30 -4.25 -15.23
CA GLN A 12 -6.41 -4.03 -16.38
C GLN A 12 -4.93 -4.25 -16.03
N SER A 13 -4.48 -3.81 -14.85
CA SER A 13 -3.11 -4.00 -14.40
C SER A 13 -2.78 -5.48 -14.24
N VAL A 14 -3.66 -6.24 -13.58
CA VAL A 14 -3.54 -7.70 -13.43
C VAL A 14 -3.58 -8.40 -14.79
N GLY A 15 -4.47 -7.97 -15.70
CA GLY A 15 -4.57 -8.50 -17.05
C GLY A 15 -3.26 -8.36 -17.83
N ARG A 16 -2.54 -7.23 -17.71
CA ARG A 16 -1.22 -7.04 -18.36
C ARG A 16 -0.15 -7.97 -17.79
N CYS A 17 -0.26 -8.38 -16.55
CA CYS A 17 0.68 -9.32 -15.93
C CYS A 17 0.60 -10.72 -16.53
N THR A 18 -0.48 -11.08 -17.23
CA THR A 18 -0.66 -12.44 -17.81
C THR A 18 0.40 -12.80 -18.84
N ALA A 19 1.07 -11.83 -19.44
CA ALA A 19 2.14 -12.03 -20.41
C ALA A 19 3.50 -12.43 -19.78
N HIS A 20 3.59 -12.43 -18.43
CA HIS A 20 4.86 -12.63 -17.71
C HIS A 20 4.75 -13.78 -16.72
N GLU A 21 5.81 -14.57 -16.56
CA GLU A 21 5.90 -15.66 -15.57
C GLU A 21 6.02 -15.11 -14.13
N TRP A 22 6.66 -13.96 -13.99
CA TRP A 22 6.80 -13.25 -12.73
C TRP A 22 6.71 -11.74 -12.93
N VAL A 23 6.35 -11.02 -11.91
CA VAL A 23 6.25 -9.55 -11.90
C VAL A 23 6.78 -8.99 -10.58
N LEU A 24 7.15 -7.72 -10.59
CA LEU A 24 7.46 -6.97 -9.38
C LEU A 24 6.20 -6.24 -8.90
N ALA A 25 5.98 -6.21 -7.59
CA ALA A 25 5.06 -5.31 -6.92
C ALA A 25 5.88 -4.32 -6.09
N LEU A 26 6.01 -3.09 -6.59
CA LEU A 26 6.76 -2.02 -5.92
C LEU A 26 5.81 -1.27 -5.00
N GLU A 27 6.09 -1.29 -3.70
CA GLU A 27 5.26 -0.64 -2.69
C GLU A 27 5.97 0.58 -2.12
N ASP A 28 5.27 1.70 -2.09
CA ASP A 28 5.79 2.96 -1.53
C ASP A 28 4.66 3.87 -1.03
N THR A 29 5.03 4.78 -0.11
CA THR A 29 4.12 5.79 0.46
C THR A 29 4.49 7.17 -0.05
N THR A 30 3.50 7.87 -0.58
CA THR A 30 3.62 9.26 -1.04
C THR A 30 2.69 10.17 -0.24
N ASP A 31 3.22 11.30 0.21
CA ASP A 31 2.44 12.33 0.90
C ASP A 31 2.06 13.46 -0.07
N LEU A 32 0.76 13.76 -0.16
CA LEU A 32 0.25 14.91 -0.88
C LEU A 32 0.02 16.07 0.10
N ASN A 33 0.89 17.07 -0.01
CA ASN A 33 0.85 18.26 0.84
C ASN A 33 -0.17 19.29 0.31
N TYR A 34 -1.12 19.66 1.16
CA TYR A 34 -2.15 20.67 0.89
C TYR A 34 -2.05 21.87 1.81
N GLN A 35 -0.89 22.16 2.38
CA GLN A 35 -0.68 23.28 3.31
C GLN A 35 -1.13 24.63 2.75
N ASP A 36 -0.88 24.88 1.46
CA ASP A 36 -1.26 26.12 0.78
C ASP A 36 -2.73 26.18 0.36
N HIS A 37 -3.52 25.18 0.76
CA HIS A 37 -4.94 25.07 0.43
C HIS A 37 -5.81 25.06 1.69
N PRO A 38 -5.96 26.19 2.42
CA PRO A 38 -6.61 26.22 3.75
C PRO A 38 -8.11 25.86 3.73
N SER A 39 -8.76 25.92 2.57
CA SER A 39 -10.17 25.54 2.40
C SER A 39 -10.39 24.02 2.30
N LYS A 40 -9.32 23.21 2.19
CA LYS A 40 -9.45 21.75 2.13
C LYS A 40 -9.83 21.19 3.49
N THR A 41 -10.82 20.29 3.48
CA THR A 41 -11.28 19.53 4.65
C THR A 41 -11.00 18.04 4.46
N GLY A 42 -11.02 17.26 5.54
CA GLY A 42 -10.74 15.82 5.46
C GLY A 42 -9.26 15.48 5.26
N ILE A 43 -8.36 16.45 5.47
CA ILE A 43 -6.90 16.26 5.43
C ILE A 43 -6.35 16.20 6.85
N GLY A 44 -5.23 15.48 7.02
CA GLY A 44 -4.58 15.27 8.32
C GLY A 44 -3.18 15.88 8.40
N GLN A 45 -2.55 15.72 9.56
CA GLN A 45 -1.17 16.17 9.81
C GLN A 45 -0.19 15.17 9.19
N LEU A 46 0.58 15.60 8.19
CA LEU A 46 1.63 14.77 7.60
C LEU A 46 2.81 14.60 8.57
N GLY A 47 3.41 13.41 8.57
CA GLY A 47 4.54 13.08 9.43
C GLY A 47 5.80 13.88 9.08
N GLY A 48 6.59 14.25 10.12
CA GLY A 48 7.93 14.79 9.96
C GLY A 48 8.04 16.29 9.72
N MET A 49 6.99 17.01 9.37
CA MET A 49 6.99 18.47 9.22
C MET A 49 5.91 19.10 10.09
N TYR A 50 6.30 20.04 10.97
CA TYR A 50 5.36 20.86 11.72
C TYR A 50 4.49 21.67 10.72
N ASP A 51 3.19 21.62 10.92
CA ASP A 51 2.16 22.35 10.16
C ASP A 51 1.84 21.88 8.73
N CYS A 52 2.47 20.83 8.22
CA CYS A 52 2.06 20.28 6.93
C CYS A 52 0.79 19.41 7.06
N LYS A 53 -0.25 19.78 6.29
CA LYS A 53 -1.51 19.05 6.23
C LYS A 53 -1.70 18.43 4.84
N GLY A 54 -2.23 17.20 4.82
CA GLY A 54 -2.40 16.50 3.57
C GLY A 54 -3.07 15.14 3.72
N ILE A 55 -2.85 14.31 2.73
CA ILE A 55 -3.23 12.90 2.71
C ILE A 55 -2.00 12.06 2.35
N SER A 56 -1.95 10.85 2.88
CA SER A 56 -0.95 9.86 2.51
C SER A 56 -1.57 8.81 1.59
N ILE A 57 -0.79 8.36 0.62
CA ILE A 57 -1.18 7.32 -0.34
C ILE A 57 -0.11 6.25 -0.33
N HIS A 58 -0.47 5.03 0.05
CA HIS A 58 0.40 3.87 -0.09
C HIS A 58 -0.04 3.07 -1.31
N SER A 59 0.86 2.83 -2.24
CA SER A 59 0.55 2.27 -3.56
C SER A 59 1.38 1.03 -3.85
N ALA A 60 0.80 0.05 -4.56
CA ALA A 60 1.52 -1.06 -5.18
C ALA A 60 1.51 -0.90 -6.70
N LEU A 61 2.68 -0.66 -7.30
CA LEU A 61 2.90 -0.58 -8.74
C LEU A 61 3.41 -1.92 -9.25
N LEU A 62 2.68 -2.51 -10.21
CA LEU A 62 3.11 -3.72 -10.90
C LEU A 62 4.07 -3.37 -12.04
N VAL A 63 5.18 -4.11 -12.11
CA VAL A 63 6.26 -3.87 -13.07
C VAL A 63 6.69 -5.20 -13.70
N SER A 64 6.95 -5.20 -15.00
CA SER A 64 7.43 -6.39 -15.73
C SER A 64 8.87 -6.73 -15.37
N PRO A 65 9.35 -7.96 -15.70
CA PRO A 65 10.76 -8.32 -15.55
C PRO A 65 11.74 -7.38 -16.29
N GLN A 66 11.27 -6.68 -17.30
CA GLN A 66 12.07 -5.73 -18.10
C GLN A 66 12.03 -4.31 -17.56
N GLY A 67 11.29 -4.07 -16.45
CA GLY A 67 11.17 -2.75 -15.83
C GLY A 67 10.04 -1.89 -16.42
N GLU A 68 9.14 -2.45 -17.21
CA GLU A 68 8.01 -1.73 -17.78
C GLU A 68 6.86 -1.64 -16.76
N PRO A 69 6.27 -0.46 -16.50
CA PRO A 69 5.14 -0.33 -15.60
C PRO A 69 3.89 -0.96 -16.22
N LEU A 70 3.30 -1.92 -15.52
CA LEU A 70 2.09 -2.63 -15.93
C LEU A 70 0.81 -1.97 -15.40
N GLY A 71 0.93 -1.20 -14.32
CA GLY A 71 -0.16 -0.42 -13.72
C GLY A 71 -0.23 -0.56 -12.21
N VAL A 72 -1.14 0.17 -11.60
CA VAL A 72 -1.35 0.15 -10.15
C VAL A 72 -2.26 -1.01 -9.79
N LEU A 73 -1.85 -1.83 -8.84
CA LEU A 73 -2.67 -2.92 -8.27
C LEU A 73 -3.67 -2.37 -7.28
N GLY A 74 -3.21 -1.51 -6.38
CA GLY A 74 -4.04 -0.92 -5.35
C GLY A 74 -3.39 0.28 -4.69
N GLN A 75 -4.25 1.06 -4.02
CA GLN A 75 -3.85 2.23 -3.26
C GLN A 75 -4.66 2.32 -1.98
N HIS A 76 -3.98 2.48 -0.86
CA HIS A 76 -4.59 2.85 0.41
C HIS A 76 -4.39 4.34 0.65
N ILE A 77 -5.49 5.09 0.76
CA ILE A 77 -5.49 6.56 0.89
C ILE A 77 -6.07 6.91 2.25
N TRP A 78 -5.34 7.69 3.05
CA TRP A 78 -5.83 8.14 4.34
C TRP A 78 -5.37 9.55 4.70
N ALA A 79 -6.11 10.18 5.60
CA ALA A 79 -5.70 11.41 6.26
C ALA A 79 -5.05 11.05 7.60
N PRO A 80 -3.73 11.31 7.81
CA PRO A 80 -3.07 10.98 9.06
C PRO A 80 -3.71 11.71 10.24
N SER A 81 -3.88 11.01 11.38
CA SER A 81 -4.48 11.60 12.57
C SER A 81 -3.55 12.62 13.22
N SER A 82 -4.07 13.81 13.52
CA SER A 82 -3.36 14.83 14.28
C SER A 82 -3.33 14.54 15.80
N SER A 83 -4.11 13.58 16.27
CA SER A 83 -4.08 13.16 17.66
C SER A 83 -2.76 12.43 17.93
N GLY A 84 -1.88 13.09 18.68
CA GLY A 84 -0.62 12.50 19.14
C GLY A 84 -0.88 11.10 19.72
N ARG A 85 0.03 10.17 19.49
CA ARG A 85 -0.06 8.80 20.01
C ARG A 85 -0.32 8.81 21.49
N GLN A 86 -1.56 8.54 21.91
CA GLN A 86 -1.98 8.53 23.32
C GLN A 86 -1.57 7.23 24.03
N LYS A 87 -1.27 6.17 23.27
CA LYS A 87 -0.87 4.84 23.76
C LYS A 87 0.57 4.55 23.35
N ARG A 88 1.21 3.58 24.01
CA ARG A 88 2.49 3.04 23.53
C ARG A 88 2.25 2.24 22.24
N ALA A 89 3.22 2.20 21.33
CA ALA A 89 3.08 1.49 20.03
C ALA A 89 2.64 0.02 20.18
N ARG A 90 3.04 -0.66 21.27
CA ARG A 90 2.66 -2.04 21.59
C ARG A 90 1.20 -2.23 22.02
N ASP A 91 0.52 -1.15 22.43
CA ASP A 91 -0.84 -1.19 22.96
C ASP A 91 -1.90 -0.91 21.88
N TYR A 92 -1.46 -0.70 20.62
CA TYR A 92 -2.33 -0.60 19.46
C TYR A 92 -2.49 -1.97 18.79
N SER A 93 -3.71 -2.28 18.33
CA SER A 93 -3.90 -3.41 17.41
C SER A 93 -3.15 -3.15 16.10
N ILE A 94 -2.93 -4.19 15.29
CA ILE A 94 -2.21 -4.03 14.01
C ILE A 94 -2.96 -3.07 13.07
N GLU A 95 -4.28 -3.10 13.08
CA GLU A 95 -5.14 -2.25 12.26
C GLU A 95 -5.08 -0.77 12.65
N GLU A 96 -4.72 -0.47 13.92
CA GLU A 96 -4.52 0.88 14.42
C GLU A 96 -3.11 1.42 14.14
N LYS A 97 -2.19 0.55 13.69
CA LYS A 97 -0.81 0.94 13.36
C LYS A 97 -0.71 1.48 11.94
N GLU A 98 0.17 2.46 11.74
CA GLU A 98 0.48 2.99 10.40
C GLU A 98 1.04 1.91 9.45
N SER A 99 1.74 0.91 10.00
CA SER A 99 2.28 -0.23 9.25
C SER A 99 1.19 -1.14 8.65
N TYR A 100 -0.08 -1.02 9.08
CA TYR A 100 -1.19 -1.81 8.53
C TYR A 100 -1.40 -1.61 7.02
N LYS A 101 -1.02 -0.45 6.49
CA LYS A 101 -1.03 -0.14 5.04
C LYS A 101 -0.36 -1.23 4.19
N TRP A 102 0.78 -1.77 4.67
CA TRP A 102 1.54 -2.81 4.00
C TRP A 102 0.77 -4.13 3.92
N LEU A 103 0.11 -4.52 5.01
CA LEU A 103 -0.71 -5.74 5.05
C LEU A 103 -1.95 -5.63 4.15
N LEU A 104 -2.52 -4.44 3.99
CA LEU A 104 -3.65 -4.23 3.08
C LEU A 104 -3.27 -4.48 1.63
N LEU A 105 -2.07 -4.05 1.18
CA LEU A 105 -1.62 -4.31 -0.18
C LEU A 105 -1.18 -5.77 -0.38
N LEU A 106 -0.55 -6.40 0.61
CA LEU A 106 -0.27 -7.85 0.57
C LEU A 106 -1.54 -8.66 0.34
N LYS A 107 -2.61 -8.33 1.05
CA LYS A 107 -3.91 -8.99 0.86
C LYS A 107 -4.45 -8.82 -0.56
N GLN A 108 -4.31 -7.63 -1.15
CA GLN A 108 -4.69 -7.40 -2.54
C GLN A 108 -3.81 -8.19 -3.53
N ILE A 109 -2.51 -8.35 -3.25
CA ILE A 109 -1.62 -9.19 -4.05
C ILE A 109 -2.13 -10.64 -4.02
N GLU A 110 -2.42 -11.18 -2.83
CA GLU A 110 -2.95 -12.54 -2.66
C GLU A 110 -4.27 -12.76 -3.42
N GLU A 111 -5.20 -11.84 -3.27
CA GLU A 111 -6.52 -11.92 -3.90
C GLU A 111 -6.45 -11.91 -5.43
N ASN A 112 -5.47 -11.22 -6.02
CA ASN A 112 -5.34 -11.04 -7.47
C ASN A 112 -4.30 -11.95 -8.13
N PHE A 113 -3.38 -12.52 -7.33
CA PHE A 113 -2.34 -13.43 -7.80
C PHE A 113 -2.27 -14.66 -6.90
N PRO A 114 -3.21 -15.62 -7.03
CA PRO A 114 -3.12 -16.88 -6.29
C PRO A 114 -1.77 -17.54 -6.55
N SER A 115 -1.14 -18.06 -5.49
CA SER A 115 0.24 -18.58 -5.48
C SER A 115 0.52 -19.67 -6.53
N SER A 116 -0.51 -20.33 -7.05
CA SER A 116 -0.41 -21.37 -8.07
C SER A 116 -0.23 -20.86 -9.50
N GLU A 117 -0.47 -19.58 -9.77
CA GLU A 117 -0.53 -19.06 -11.13
C GLU A 117 0.69 -18.22 -11.54
N ARG A 118 1.27 -17.47 -10.61
CA ARG A 118 2.35 -16.53 -10.94
C ARG A 118 3.15 -16.11 -9.71
N THR A 119 4.45 -15.93 -9.91
CA THR A 119 5.32 -15.38 -8.88
C THR A 119 5.23 -13.85 -8.87
N VAL A 120 4.89 -13.28 -7.72
CA VAL A 120 4.96 -11.84 -7.47
C VAL A 120 6.09 -11.57 -6.49
N ILE A 121 7.06 -10.76 -6.90
CA ILE A 121 8.19 -10.33 -6.08
C ILE A 121 7.84 -8.98 -5.49
N ILE A 122 7.68 -8.92 -4.17
CA ILE A 122 7.37 -7.68 -3.45
C ILE A 122 8.68 -6.92 -3.22
N VAL A 123 8.66 -5.65 -3.59
CA VAL A 123 9.77 -4.71 -3.38
C VAL A 123 9.25 -3.56 -2.55
N ALA A 124 9.76 -3.42 -1.36
CA ALA A 124 9.35 -2.43 -0.38
C ALA A 124 10.57 -1.78 0.27
N ASP A 125 10.40 -0.62 0.87
CA ASP A 125 11.46 0.01 1.64
C ASP A 125 11.58 -0.62 3.05
N ARG A 126 12.50 -0.08 3.87
CA ARG A 126 12.77 -0.57 5.22
C ARG A 126 11.60 -0.40 6.20
N GLU A 127 10.60 0.41 5.89
CA GLU A 127 9.39 0.53 6.73
C GLU A 127 8.56 -0.76 6.75
N ALA A 128 8.70 -1.60 5.71
CA ALA A 128 8.06 -2.92 5.62
C ALA A 128 8.75 -4.01 6.48
N ASP A 129 9.89 -3.72 7.10
CA ASP A 129 10.65 -4.67 7.94
C ASP A 129 10.04 -4.77 9.35
N PHE A 130 8.87 -5.40 9.45
CA PHE A 130 8.22 -5.72 10.72
C PHE A 130 7.66 -7.15 10.72
N TYR A 131 7.53 -7.73 11.91
CA TYR A 131 7.25 -9.15 12.09
C TYR A 131 6.00 -9.63 11.36
N GLU A 132 4.88 -8.94 11.52
CA GLU A 132 3.59 -9.33 10.95
C GLU A 132 3.62 -9.34 9.40
N HIS A 133 4.39 -8.45 8.78
CA HIS A 133 4.57 -8.39 7.32
C HIS A 133 5.39 -9.60 6.83
N LEU A 134 6.50 -9.88 7.51
CA LEU A 134 7.38 -11.01 7.17
C LEU A 134 6.69 -12.35 7.39
N GLU A 135 5.86 -12.49 8.43
CA GLU A 135 5.08 -13.69 8.69
C GLU A 135 4.10 -13.99 7.55
N VAL A 136 3.39 -12.98 7.07
CA VAL A 136 2.45 -13.12 5.94
C VAL A 136 3.20 -13.53 4.66
N ILE A 137 4.33 -12.87 4.33
CA ILE A 137 5.13 -13.21 3.15
C ILE A 137 5.65 -14.65 3.22
N GLN A 138 6.12 -15.11 4.37
CA GLN A 138 6.56 -16.49 4.53
C GLN A 138 5.45 -17.51 4.29
N TRP A 139 4.23 -17.18 4.69
CA TRP A 139 3.06 -18.03 4.46
C TRP A 139 2.80 -18.21 2.96
N PHE A 140 2.90 -17.14 2.16
CA PHE A 140 2.75 -17.19 0.70
C PHE A 140 3.86 -17.97 -0.01
N ALA A 141 5.08 -17.96 0.52
CA ALA A 141 6.21 -18.67 -0.07
C ALA A 141 6.19 -20.21 0.19
N MET A 142 5.30 -20.70 1.08
CA MET A 142 5.22 -22.11 1.46
C MET A 142 4.10 -22.91 0.79
N TYR A 143 3.24 -22.28 0.02
CA TYR A 143 2.14 -22.88 -0.72
C TYR A 143 2.17 -22.49 -2.19
#